data_e01e4f37bc0446f681491a7922a556d4
#
_entry.id   e01e4f37bc0446f681491a7922a556d4
#
_cell.length_a   1.000
_cell.length_b   1.000
_cell.length_c   1.000
_cell.angle_alpha   90.00
_cell.angle_beta   90.00
_cell.angle_gamma   90.00
#
_symmetry.space_group_name_H-M   'P 1'
#
loop_
_entity.id
_entity.type
_entity.pdbx_description
1 polymer ?
#
loop_
_entity_poly.entity_id
_entity_poly.type
_entity_poly.pdbx_seq_one_letter_code
_entity_poly.pdbx_strand_id
1 'polypeptide(L)'
;MNRCKPKIHFHFIYVFFAALCFFLAPINAVGQNFKFQTNRKQQTITFNLVKNLIIIPIYINGKGPFDFILDTGVNPMIVTDSTLKESLKVPYVRNIKIGGYGNFDGIDAFLGATTVNVGEAEGENIPTVFLKDDVLSLSGHVGKKIYGLIGYNFFNSFVVKINYGFKTVKFTSPEKKIKPKGEKIQFELIENKPYVSLNIEQDGLGSKTIKTLLDCGASHAISLESLGSNPFPQPLFTIPANLGNGLIGPIVGRMGRIKSLKIGNFTFKEVLSNYPEYRIDSVVNRERNANLGADILSRFDITYDYRNLCVYLKKGDRFSQPFEHDMAGIELYIESGPPSRTIISRIEQGSPAEQIGLKEGDEITAINFKKIDDYPMGEIGNIFKAKNGYSVIVEVWRDKSFLIKLLKLKKRI
;
A
#
# COMPACT_ATOMS: atom_id res chain seq x y z
N MET A 1 -47.09 2.85 -75.26
CA MET A 1 -45.99 2.15 -74.59
C MET A 1 -45.73 2.81 -73.25
N ASN A 2 -46.44 2.37 -72.21
CA ASN A 2 -46.32 2.91 -70.84
C ASN A 2 -45.46 1.97 -70.00
N ARG A 3 -44.31 2.41 -69.54
CA ARG A 3 -43.47 1.67 -68.61
C ARG A 3 -43.87 2.03 -67.17
N CYS A 4 -44.44 1.04 -66.48
CA CYS A 4 -44.67 1.07 -65.02
C CYS A 4 -43.32 0.94 -64.29
N LYS A 5 -43.04 1.87 -63.37
CA LYS A 5 -41.88 1.76 -62.41
C LYS A 5 -42.44 1.16 -61.12
N PRO A 6 -41.75 0.18 -60.47
CA PRO A 6 -42.21 -0.37 -59.21
C PRO A 6 -41.83 0.61 -58.03
N LYS A 7 -42.78 0.88 -57.15
CA LYS A 7 -42.56 1.53 -55.88
C LYS A 7 -42.02 0.48 -54.90
N ILE A 8 -40.78 0.55 -54.56
CA ILE A 8 -40.15 -0.30 -53.53
C ILE A 8 -40.40 0.34 -52.15
N HIS A 9 -40.93 -0.48 -51.25
CA HIS A 9 -41.36 -0.12 -49.91
C HIS A 9 -40.19 0.32 -49.01
N PHE A 10 -40.20 1.60 -48.63
CA PHE A 10 -39.26 2.19 -47.63
C PHE A 10 -39.68 1.91 -46.16
N HIS A 11 -40.74 1.13 -45.93
CA HIS A 11 -41.27 0.90 -44.59
C HIS A 11 -40.57 -0.21 -43.78
N PHE A 12 -39.82 -1.11 -44.44
CA PHE A 12 -39.13 -2.22 -43.75
C PHE A 12 -37.82 -1.82 -43.06
N ILE A 13 -37.19 -0.74 -43.50
CA ILE A 13 -35.88 -0.31 -42.99
C ILE A 13 -36.00 0.39 -41.63
N TYR A 14 -37.11 1.11 -41.39
CA TYR A 14 -37.35 1.81 -40.12
C TYR A 14 -37.69 0.87 -38.95
N VAL A 15 -38.35 -0.25 -39.22
CA VAL A 15 -38.69 -1.24 -38.19
C VAL A 15 -37.45 -2.03 -37.74
N PHE A 16 -36.50 -2.28 -38.64
CA PHE A 16 -35.25 -2.96 -38.29
C PHE A 16 -34.30 -2.08 -37.50
N PHE A 17 -34.26 -0.76 -37.76
CA PHE A 17 -33.47 0.20 -36.99
C PHE A 17 -34.04 0.47 -35.59
N ALA A 18 -35.37 0.50 -35.45
CA ALA A 18 -36.04 0.64 -34.14
C ALA A 18 -35.84 -0.61 -33.27
N ALA A 19 -35.85 -1.81 -33.84
CA ALA A 19 -35.56 -3.06 -33.12
C ALA A 19 -34.07 -3.18 -32.68
N LEU A 20 -33.13 -2.63 -33.46
CA LEU A 20 -31.72 -2.65 -33.10
C LEU A 20 -31.38 -1.67 -31.96
N CYS A 21 -32.13 -0.56 -31.84
CA CYS A 21 -31.97 0.39 -30.73
C CYS A 21 -32.51 -0.13 -29.39
N PHE A 22 -33.43 -1.09 -29.41
CA PHE A 22 -33.97 -1.70 -28.18
C PHE A 22 -33.03 -2.73 -27.55
N PHE A 23 -32.04 -3.26 -28.30
CA PHE A 23 -31.02 -4.16 -27.77
C PHE A 23 -29.78 -3.46 -27.24
N LEU A 24 -29.71 -2.13 -27.35
CA LEU A 24 -28.70 -1.26 -26.71
C LEU A 24 -29.26 -0.64 -25.42
N ALA A 25 -30.16 -1.35 -24.71
CA ALA A 25 -30.38 -1.00 -23.32
C ALA A 25 -29.04 -1.00 -22.61
N PRO A 26 -28.64 0.09 -21.92
CA PRO A 26 -27.40 0.07 -21.16
C PRO A 26 -27.53 -1.10 -20.19
N ILE A 27 -26.69 -2.11 -20.37
CA ILE A 27 -26.44 -3.07 -19.30
C ILE A 27 -25.98 -2.17 -18.17
N ASN A 28 -26.86 -1.89 -17.22
CA ASN A 28 -26.48 -1.26 -15.98
C ASN A 28 -25.39 -2.15 -15.43
N ALA A 29 -24.12 -1.77 -15.64
CA ALA A 29 -23.01 -2.38 -14.97
C ALA A 29 -23.33 -2.21 -13.49
N VAL A 30 -23.78 -3.28 -12.85
CA VAL A 30 -24.04 -3.31 -11.40
C VAL A 30 -22.74 -2.82 -10.79
N GLY A 31 -22.78 -1.58 -10.27
CA GLY A 31 -21.57 -0.90 -9.85
C GLY A 31 -20.90 -1.74 -8.78
N GLN A 32 -19.64 -2.09 -9.01
CA GLN A 32 -18.73 -2.78 -8.09
C GLN A 32 -18.39 -1.87 -6.91
N ASN A 33 -19.43 -1.32 -6.26
CA ASN A 33 -19.32 -0.30 -5.24
C ASN A 33 -19.86 -0.80 -3.91
N PHE A 34 -19.24 -0.34 -2.84
CA PHE A 34 -19.74 -0.56 -1.50
C PHE A 34 -20.92 0.36 -1.20
N LYS A 35 -21.88 -0.12 -0.46
CA LYS A 35 -23.03 0.64 0.06
C LYS A 35 -23.35 0.17 1.48
N PHE A 36 -23.93 1.04 2.30
CA PHE A 36 -24.49 0.60 3.57
C PHE A 36 -25.77 -0.22 3.30
N GLN A 37 -25.89 -1.36 3.97
CA GLN A 37 -27.07 -2.23 3.88
C GLN A 37 -28.28 -1.67 4.65
N THR A 38 -28.05 -0.67 5.51
CA THR A 38 -29.06 0.01 6.31
C THR A 38 -29.22 1.47 5.85
N ASN A 39 -30.13 2.21 6.48
CA ASN A 39 -30.27 3.66 6.26
C ASN A 39 -29.07 4.48 6.83
N ARG A 40 -28.04 3.83 7.30
CA ARG A 40 -26.80 4.47 7.77
C ARG A 40 -26.09 5.18 6.62
N LYS A 41 -25.61 6.39 6.89
CA LYS A 41 -24.88 7.18 5.89
C LYS A 41 -23.40 7.37 6.25
N GLN A 42 -22.93 6.84 7.37
CA GLN A 42 -21.55 6.88 7.80
C GLN A 42 -21.27 5.85 8.88
N GLN A 43 -20.03 5.38 8.94
CA GLN A 43 -19.52 4.52 10.00
C GLN A 43 -18.07 4.88 10.33
N THR A 44 -17.66 4.57 11.56
CA THR A 44 -16.27 4.63 12.01
C THR A 44 -15.86 3.26 12.51
N ILE A 45 -14.75 2.75 12.04
CA ILE A 45 -14.13 1.52 12.52
C ILE A 45 -12.73 1.83 13.06
N THR A 46 -12.23 1.02 13.97
CA THR A 46 -10.84 1.07 14.45
C THR A 46 -9.95 0.24 13.55
N PHE A 47 -8.65 0.56 13.52
CA PHE A 47 -7.65 -0.22 12.81
C PHE A 47 -6.41 -0.49 13.67
N ASN A 48 -5.66 -1.53 13.32
CA ASN A 48 -4.32 -1.74 13.83
C ASN A 48 -3.30 -1.01 12.95
N LEU A 49 -2.39 -0.27 13.58
CA LEU A 49 -1.30 0.44 12.88
C LEU A 49 0.02 -0.28 13.14
N VAL A 50 0.58 -0.86 12.10
CA VAL A 50 1.88 -1.57 12.16
C VAL A 50 2.76 -1.11 11.02
N LYS A 51 3.98 -0.67 11.30
CA LYS A 51 4.92 -0.15 10.30
C LYS A 51 4.27 0.90 9.37
N ASN A 52 3.46 1.80 9.93
CA ASN A 52 2.63 2.80 9.25
C ASN A 52 1.47 2.25 8.39
N LEU A 53 1.30 0.94 8.28
CA LEU A 53 0.23 0.30 7.50
C LEU A 53 -1.06 0.22 8.31
N ILE A 54 -2.18 0.48 7.65
CA ILE A 54 -3.54 0.44 8.23
C ILE A 54 -4.12 -0.94 8.01
N ILE A 55 -4.37 -1.67 9.10
CA ILE A 55 -4.92 -3.02 9.04
C ILE A 55 -6.36 -3.00 9.57
N ILE A 56 -7.30 -3.37 8.73
CA ILE A 56 -8.74 -3.41 9.04
C ILE A 56 -9.28 -4.83 8.93
N PRO A 57 -10.26 -5.21 9.79
CA PRO A 57 -10.97 -6.46 9.64
C PRO A 57 -12.03 -6.34 8.55
N ILE A 58 -12.07 -7.33 7.63
CA ILE A 58 -13.12 -7.44 6.61
C ILE A 58 -13.72 -8.84 6.61
N TYR A 59 -14.92 -8.96 6.04
CA TYR A 59 -15.54 -10.26 5.75
C TYR A 59 -15.62 -10.45 4.24
N ILE A 60 -15.41 -11.67 3.78
CA ILE A 60 -15.47 -12.05 2.36
C ILE A 60 -16.41 -13.23 2.22
N ASN A 61 -17.44 -13.11 1.38
CA ASN A 61 -18.48 -14.14 1.18
C ASN A 61 -19.05 -14.65 2.52
N GLY A 62 -19.29 -13.72 3.47
CA GLY A 62 -19.81 -14.02 4.81
C GLY A 62 -18.84 -14.70 5.78
N LYS A 63 -17.59 -14.90 5.41
CA LYS A 63 -16.52 -15.47 6.26
C LYS A 63 -15.54 -14.42 6.74
N GLY A 64 -14.96 -14.62 7.91
CA GLY A 64 -14.00 -13.71 8.53
C GLY A 64 -14.23 -13.55 10.03
N PRO A 65 -13.70 -12.48 10.69
CA PRO A 65 -12.97 -11.40 10.04
C PRO A 65 -11.57 -11.81 9.57
N PHE A 66 -11.16 -11.27 8.43
CA PHE A 66 -9.82 -11.36 7.88
C PHE A 66 -9.13 -10.00 7.96
N ASP A 67 -7.88 -9.95 8.40
CA ASP A 67 -7.09 -8.72 8.46
C ASP A 67 -6.54 -8.36 7.08
N PHE A 68 -6.91 -7.19 6.59
CA PHE A 68 -6.47 -6.64 5.30
C PHE A 68 -5.79 -5.29 5.46
N ILE A 69 -4.77 -5.03 4.66
CA ILE A 69 -4.18 -3.70 4.55
C ILE A 69 -5.09 -2.82 3.70
N LEU A 70 -5.43 -1.63 4.22
CA LEU A 70 -6.13 -0.59 3.47
C LEU A 70 -5.11 0.18 2.64
N ASP A 71 -5.25 0.14 1.31
CA ASP A 71 -4.21 0.54 0.37
C ASP A 71 -4.78 1.33 -0.82
N THR A 72 -4.44 2.61 -0.94
CA THR A 72 -4.85 3.45 -2.08
C THR A 72 -4.11 3.13 -3.38
N GLY A 73 -3.02 2.37 -3.31
CA GLY A 73 -2.23 1.92 -4.46
C GLY A 73 -2.72 0.62 -5.10
N VAL A 74 -3.74 -0.05 -4.51
CA VAL A 74 -4.22 -1.35 -4.99
C VAL A 74 -5.56 -1.27 -5.73
N ASN A 75 -5.59 -1.88 -6.91
CA ASN A 75 -6.77 -2.19 -7.72
C ASN A 75 -6.42 -3.31 -8.71
N PRO A 76 -7.20 -4.41 -8.75
CA PRO A 76 -8.32 -4.82 -7.87
C PRO A 76 -7.87 -5.22 -6.45
N MET A 77 -8.81 -5.62 -5.58
CA MET A 77 -8.51 -6.22 -4.28
C MET A 77 -7.62 -7.46 -4.47
N ILE A 78 -6.64 -7.65 -3.59
CA ILE A 78 -5.71 -8.78 -3.66
C ILE A 78 -5.83 -9.62 -2.40
N VAL A 79 -6.01 -10.93 -2.56
CA VAL A 79 -5.90 -11.95 -1.53
C VAL A 79 -4.54 -12.65 -1.69
N THR A 80 -3.70 -12.59 -0.67
CA THR A 80 -2.35 -13.18 -0.69
C THR A 80 -2.31 -14.60 -0.15
N ASP A 81 -3.31 -14.99 0.64
CA ASP A 81 -3.45 -16.36 1.14
C ASP A 81 -4.22 -17.24 0.14
N SER A 82 -3.48 -18.10 -0.56
CA SER A 82 -4.05 -18.98 -1.60
C SER A 82 -5.11 -19.95 -1.08
N THR A 83 -5.07 -20.30 0.21
CA THR A 83 -6.04 -21.23 0.83
C THR A 83 -7.44 -20.61 0.94
N LEU A 84 -7.56 -19.29 0.96
CA LEU A 84 -8.85 -18.62 1.05
C LEU A 84 -9.71 -18.83 -0.20
N LYS A 85 -9.13 -18.97 -1.39
CA LYS A 85 -9.90 -19.16 -2.63
C LYS A 85 -10.88 -20.32 -2.53
N GLU A 86 -10.43 -21.46 -2.04
CA GLU A 86 -11.27 -22.65 -1.89
C GLU A 86 -12.25 -22.49 -0.73
N SER A 87 -11.77 -22.01 0.41
CA SER A 87 -12.61 -21.81 1.59
C SER A 87 -13.74 -20.82 1.34
N LEU A 88 -13.50 -19.76 0.56
CA LEU A 88 -14.48 -18.72 0.21
C LEU A 88 -15.48 -19.16 -0.87
N LYS A 89 -15.31 -20.34 -1.47
CA LYS A 89 -16.19 -20.88 -2.52
C LYS A 89 -16.46 -19.86 -3.64
N VAL A 90 -15.41 -19.25 -4.18
CA VAL A 90 -15.53 -18.27 -5.27
C VAL A 90 -16.09 -18.98 -6.52
N PRO A 91 -17.26 -18.59 -7.03
CA PRO A 91 -18.01 -19.43 -7.97
C PRO A 91 -17.39 -19.51 -9.36
N TYR A 92 -16.67 -18.45 -9.75
CA TYR A 92 -16.00 -18.37 -11.04
C TYR A 92 -14.68 -17.64 -10.91
N VAL A 93 -13.63 -18.26 -11.43
CA VAL A 93 -12.29 -17.67 -11.49
C VAL A 93 -11.66 -17.94 -12.85
N ARG A 94 -10.90 -16.99 -13.35
CA ARG A 94 -10.06 -17.18 -14.53
C ARG A 94 -8.59 -17.02 -14.15
N ASN A 95 -7.72 -17.79 -14.81
CA ASN A 95 -6.29 -17.60 -14.68
C ASN A 95 -5.88 -16.28 -15.32
N ILE A 96 -5.07 -15.53 -14.64
CA ILE A 96 -4.47 -14.28 -15.11
C ILE A 96 -2.99 -14.25 -14.72
N LYS A 97 -2.24 -13.38 -15.37
CA LYS A 97 -0.95 -12.92 -14.89
C LYS A 97 -1.07 -11.48 -14.46
N ILE A 98 -0.58 -11.16 -13.25
CA ILE A 98 -0.52 -9.79 -12.76
C ILE A 98 0.92 -9.31 -12.81
N GLY A 99 1.13 -8.17 -13.47
CA GLY A 99 2.42 -7.50 -13.48
C GLY A 99 2.66 -6.77 -12.17
N GLY A 100 3.88 -6.85 -11.67
CA GLY A 100 4.39 -6.02 -10.58
C GLY A 100 5.49 -5.10 -11.09
N TYR A 101 5.97 -4.23 -10.23
CA TYR A 101 7.12 -3.39 -10.53
C TYR A 101 8.35 -4.28 -10.73
N GLY A 102 8.94 -4.32 -11.93
CA GLY A 102 10.22 -5.01 -12.20
C GLY A 102 10.16 -6.39 -12.87
N ASN A 103 8.99 -6.96 -13.17
CA ASN A 103 8.90 -8.24 -13.88
C ASN A 103 7.90 -8.20 -15.04
N PHE A 104 8.36 -8.58 -16.24
CA PHE A 104 7.53 -8.68 -17.46
C PHE A 104 6.70 -9.96 -17.52
N ASP A 105 7.18 -11.04 -16.89
CA ASP A 105 6.50 -12.34 -16.94
C ASP A 105 5.24 -12.39 -16.08
N GLY A 106 5.10 -11.43 -15.14
CA GLY A 106 3.98 -11.39 -14.20
C GLY A 106 3.97 -12.61 -13.27
N ILE A 107 3.16 -12.54 -12.22
CA ILE A 107 2.89 -13.67 -11.33
C ILE A 107 1.54 -14.29 -11.65
N ASP A 108 1.46 -15.59 -11.53
CA ASP A 108 0.22 -16.34 -11.75
C ASP A 108 -0.78 -16.05 -10.62
N ALA A 109 -2.00 -15.77 -11.01
CA ALA A 109 -3.09 -15.48 -10.10
C ALA A 109 -4.44 -15.93 -10.67
N PHE A 110 -5.46 -15.88 -9.84
CA PHE A 110 -6.83 -16.09 -10.25
C PHE A 110 -7.61 -14.78 -10.07
N LEU A 111 -8.39 -14.39 -11.06
CA LEU A 111 -9.34 -13.29 -10.95
C LEU A 111 -10.74 -13.85 -10.77
N GLY A 112 -11.40 -13.43 -9.70
CA GLY A 112 -12.80 -13.74 -9.42
C GLY A 112 -13.54 -12.50 -8.93
N ALA A 113 -14.76 -12.70 -8.47
CA ALA A 113 -15.57 -11.68 -7.83
C ALA A 113 -16.07 -12.17 -6.47
N THR A 114 -16.05 -11.29 -5.47
CA THR A 114 -16.46 -11.62 -4.10
C THR A 114 -17.41 -10.57 -3.54
N THR A 115 -18.18 -10.97 -2.54
CA THR A 115 -18.91 -10.03 -1.68
C THR A 115 -18.02 -9.69 -0.50
N VAL A 116 -17.79 -8.41 -0.27
CA VAL A 116 -16.88 -7.92 0.77
C VAL A 116 -17.63 -7.01 1.73
N ASN A 117 -17.48 -7.24 3.03
CA ASN A 117 -18.06 -6.37 4.06
C ASN A 117 -16.93 -5.68 4.85
N VAL A 118 -17.04 -4.36 4.98
CA VAL A 118 -16.22 -3.52 5.85
C VAL A 118 -17.16 -2.86 6.88
N GLY A 119 -17.14 -3.36 8.10
CA GLY A 119 -18.20 -3.00 9.06
C GLY A 119 -19.60 -3.34 8.50
N GLU A 120 -20.48 -2.35 8.45
CA GLU A 120 -21.86 -2.50 7.90
C GLU A 120 -21.97 -2.15 6.40
N ALA A 121 -20.86 -1.79 5.76
CA ALA A 121 -20.83 -1.55 4.32
C ALA A 121 -20.54 -2.86 3.59
N GLU A 122 -21.29 -3.11 2.52
CA GLU A 122 -21.13 -4.28 1.67
C GLU A 122 -20.87 -3.86 0.23
N GLY A 123 -19.89 -4.50 -0.38
CA GLY A 123 -19.60 -4.42 -1.81
C GLY A 123 -19.87 -5.77 -2.47
N GLU A 124 -20.77 -5.80 -3.42
CA GLU A 124 -21.08 -6.99 -4.22
C GLU A 124 -20.21 -7.02 -5.48
N ASN A 125 -19.86 -8.22 -5.93
CA ASN A 125 -19.10 -8.45 -7.16
C ASN A 125 -17.78 -7.67 -7.22
N ILE A 126 -17.10 -7.52 -6.06
CA ILE A 126 -15.81 -6.85 -6.01
C ILE A 126 -14.76 -7.69 -6.74
N PRO A 127 -14.09 -7.12 -7.75
CA PRO A 127 -13.01 -7.81 -8.45
C PRO A 127 -11.89 -8.15 -7.48
N THR A 128 -11.58 -9.44 -7.38
CA THR A 128 -10.63 -9.96 -6.40
C THR A 128 -9.62 -10.86 -7.08
N VAL A 129 -8.36 -10.53 -6.91
CA VAL A 129 -7.23 -11.33 -7.36
C VAL A 129 -6.76 -12.22 -6.21
N PHE A 130 -6.67 -13.51 -6.45
CA PHE A 130 -6.11 -14.49 -5.54
C PHE A 130 -4.74 -14.89 -6.05
N LEU A 131 -3.68 -14.59 -5.30
CA LEU A 131 -2.33 -15.04 -5.63
C LEU A 131 -2.23 -16.55 -5.49
N LYS A 132 -1.49 -17.20 -6.38
CA LYS A 132 -1.20 -18.65 -6.24
C LYS A 132 -0.25 -18.91 -5.08
N ASP A 133 0.73 -18.02 -4.91
CA ASP A 133 1.75 -18.08 -3.87
C ASP A 133 1.79 -16.77 -3.10
N ASP A 134 2.09 -16.80 -1.79
CA ASP A 134 2.27 -15.59 -0.96
C ASP A 134 3.65 -14.97 -1.20
N VAL A 135 3.82 -14.38 -2.36
CA VAL A 135 5.08 -13.71 -2.76
C VAL A 135 5.34 -12.42 -1.99
N LEU A 136 4.30 -11.83 -1.39
CA LEU A 136 4.43 -10.60 -0.60
C LEU A 136 4.93 -10.87 0.82
N SER A 137 4.70 -12.08 1.33
CA SER A 137 5.06 -12.48 2.71
C SER A 137 4.64 -11.46 3.77
N LEU A 138 3.48 -10.81 3.55
CA LEU A 138 3.01 -9.70 4.37
C LEU A 138 2.91 -10.07 5.85
N SER A 139 2.45 -11.28 6.14
CA SER A 139 2.26 -11.75 7.51
C SER A 139 3.56 -11.78 8.30
N GLY A 140 4.64 -12.28 7.72
CA GLY A 140 5.95 -12.34 8.36
C GLY A 140 6.58 -10.96 8.57
N HIS A 141 6.44 -10.08 7.58
CA HIS A 141 6.97 -8.72 7.69
C HIS A 141 6.16 -7.82 8.65
N VAL A 142 4.83 -7.98 8.67
CA VAL A 142 3.96 -7.25 9.60
C VAL A 142 4.03 -7.82 11.01
N GLY A 143 4.24 -9.14 11.13
CA GLY A 143 4.23 -9.86 12.40
C GLY A 143 2.81 -10.26 12.86
N LYS A 144 1.85 -10.21 11.95
CA LYS A 144 0.47 -10.60 12.15
C LYS A 144 -0.07 -11.22 10.87
N LYS A 145 -0.96 -12.21 10.98
CA LYS A 145 -1.60 -12.78 9.79
C LYS A 145 -2.33 -11.71 9.01
N ILE A 146 -1.90 -11.49 7.77
CA ILE A 146 -2.49 -10.59 6.78
C ILE A 146 -2.96 -11.44 5.60
N TYR A 147 -4.22 -11.25 5.21
CA TYR A 147 -4.82 -12.04 4.15
C TYR A 147 -4.83 -11.32 2.80
N GLY A 148 -4.52 -10.02 2.76
CA GLY A 148 -4.47 -9.29 1.51
C GLY A 148 -4.55 -7.77 1.65
N LEU A 149 -4.89 -7.12 0.52
CA LEU A 149 -4.98 -5.66 0.39
C LEU A 149 -6.34 -5.28 -0.23
N ILE A 150 -6.95 -4.21 0.29
CA ILE A 150 -8.20 -3.63 -0.19
C ILE A 150 -8.04 -2.15 -0.47
N GLY A 151 -8.53 -1.66 -1.61
CA GLY A 151 -8.30 -0.27 -2.00
C GLY A 151 -9.40 0.36 -2.81
N TYR A 152 -9.15 0.58 -4.10
CA TYR A 152 -9.95 1.43 -4.99
C TYR A 152 -11.46 1.30 -4.81
N ASN A 153 -12.03 0.11 -4.85
CA ASN A 153 -13.49 -0.06 -4.76
C ASN A 153 -14.07 0.55 -3.47
N PHE A 154 -13.34 0.43 -2.34
CA PHE A 154 -13.76 1.01 -1.07
C PHE A 154 -13.61 2.54 -1.08
N PHE A 155 -12.47 3.08 -1.51
CA PHE A 155 -12.22 4.52 -1.57
C PHE A 155 -13.13 5.23 -2.58
N ASN A 156 -13.45 4.59 -3.71
CA ASN A 156 -14.34 5.14 -4.73
C ASN A 156 -15.81 5.17 -4.29
N SER A 157 -16.19 4.33 -3.33
CA SER A 157 -17.57 4.21 -2.84
C SER A 157 -17.91 5.22 -1.75
N PHE A 158 -16.91 5.75 -1.02
CA PHE A 158 -17.11 6.59 0.15
C PHE A 158 -16.16 7.78 0.17
N VAL A 159 -16.55 8.81 0.91
CA VAL A 159 -15.58 9.78 1.42
C VAL A 159 -14.94 9.17 2.66
N VAL A 160 -13.65 8.85 2.58
CA VAL A 160 -12.90 8.09 3.59
C VAL A 160 -11.97 9.00 4.37
N LYS A 161 -12.23 9.15 5.67
CA LYS A 161 -11.35 9.88 6.58
C LYS A 161 -10.53 8.92 7.43
N ILE A 162 -9.21 9.05 7.38
CA ILE A 162 -8.25 8.31 8.18
C ILE A 162 -7.68 9.24 9.25
N ASN A 163 -7.79 8.83 10.50
CA ASN A 163 -7.14 9.49 11.64
C ASN A 163 -6.15 8.52 12.27
N TYR A 164 -4.87 8.79 12.09
CA TYR A 164 -3.79 7.92 12.58
C TYR A 164 -3.59 8.04 14.09
N GLY A 165 -3.84 9.20 14.69
CA GLY A 165 -3.75 9.40 16.14
C GLY A 165 -4.77 8.56 16.91
N PHE A 166 -6.03 8.62 16.50
CA PHE A 166 -7.10 7.81 17.08
C PHE A 166 -7.21 6.40 16.49
N LYS A 167 -6.42 6.07 15.47
CA LYS A 167 -6.44 4.79 14.75
C LYS A 167 -7.85 4.44 14.27
N THR A 168 -8.51 5.38 13.57
CA THR A 168 -9.87 5.21 13.06
C THR A 168 -9.97 5.52 11.57
N VAL A 169 -10.78 4.71 10.88
CA VAL A 169 -11.26 4.97 9.52
C VAL A 169 -12.74 5.30 9.61
N LYS A 170 -13.11 6.52 9.22
CA LYS A 170 -14.49 6.94 9.06
C LYS A 170 -14.81 7.01 7.58
N PHE A 171 -15.82 6.29 7.15
CA PHE A 171 -16.31 6.32 5.77
C PHE A 171 -17.76 6.79 5.73
N THR A 172 -18.05 7.64 4.76
CA THR A 172 -19.31 8.39 4.64
C THR A 172 -19.83 8.24 3.23
N SER A 173 -21.11 7.91 3.09
CA SER A 173 -21.80 7.84 1.79
C SER A 173 -21.69 9.16 1.04
N PRO A 174 -21.42 9.16 -0.28
CA PRO A 174 -21.26 10.37 -1.07
C PRO A 174 -22.51 11.28 -1.10
N GLU A 175 -23.69 10.71 -0.84
CA GLU A 175 -24.95 11.49 -0.77
C GLU A 175 -25.03 12.35 0.49
N LYS A 176 -24.27 12.01 1.52
CA LYS A 176 -24.20 12.82 2.74
C LYS A 176 -23.28 13.99 2.53
N LYS A 177 -23.83 15.21 2.50
CA LYS A 177 -23.03 16.42 2.45
C LYS A 177 -22.13 16.50 3.69
N ILE A 178 -20.83 16.57 3.48
CA ILE A 178 -19.81 16.81 4.51
C ILE A 178 -18.93 17.99 4.10
N LYS A 179 -18.30 18.62 5.07
CA LYS A 179 -17.27 19.65 4.85
C LYS A 179 -15.97 19.14 5.43
N PRO A 180 -15.11 18.45 4.64
CA PRO A 180 -13.82 17.98 5.11
C PRO A 180 -12.97 19.15 5.60
N LYS A 181 -12.19 18.90 6.67
CA LYS A 181 -11.25 19.89 7.22
C LYS A 181 -9.86 19.63 6.66
N GLY A 182 -9.11 20.70 6.43
CA GLY A 182 -7.74 20.64 5.92
C GLY A 182 -7.59 21.31 4.58
N GLU A 183 -6.37 21.29 4.07
CA GLU A 183 -6.04 21.81 2.74
C GLU A 183 -6.50 20.84 1.66
N LYS A 184 -7.21 21.33 0.66
CA LYS A 184 -7.68 20.55 -0.47
C LYS A 184 -6.56 20.42 -1.49
N ILE A 185 -6.17 19.20 -1.83
CA ILE A 185 -5.21 18.87 -2.88
C ILE A 185 -5.95 18.07 -3.95
N GLN A 186 -5.90 18.52 -5.19
CA GLN A 186 -6.45 17.76 -6.32
C GLN A 186 -5.52 16.60 -6.68
N PHE A 187 -6.11 15.49 -7.09
CA PHE A 187 -5.39 14.35 -7.64
C PHE A 187 -6.01 13.88 -8.96
N GLU A 188 -5.24 13.16 -9.73
CA GLU A 188 -5.68 12.44 -10.92
C GLU A 188 -5.85 10.95 -10.59
N LEU A 189 -6.83 10.28 -11.20
CA LEU A 189 -6.93 8.82 -11.17
C LEU A 189 -6.32 8.25 -12.45
N ILE A 190 -5.23 7.50 -12.30
CA ILE A 190 -4.61 6.73 -13.38
C ILE A 190 -4.65 5.27 -12.97
N GLU A 191 -5.27 4.41 -13.78
CA GLU A 191 -5.53 3.01 -13.44
C GLU A 191 -6.18 2.86 -12.05
N ASN A 192 -7.12 3.76 -11.72
CA ASN A 192 -7.83 3.81 -10.44
C ASN A 192 -6.95 4.11 -9.20
N LYS A 193 -5.76 4.64 -9.39
CA LYS A 193 -4.82 5.05 -8.33
C LYS A 193 -4.68 6.56 -8.29
N PRO A 194 -4.60 7.19 -7.09
CA PRO A 194 -4.57 8.65 -6.94
C PRO A 194 -3.15 9.20 -7.11
N TYR A 195 -2.97 10.12 -8.04
CA TYR A 195 -1.71 10.80 -8.31
C TYR A 195 -1.78 12.29 -8.03
N VAL A 196 -0.77 12.81 -7.37
CA VAL A 196 -0.60 14.26 -7.09
C VAL A 196 0.72 14.77 -7.62
N SER A 197 0.80 16.08 -7.86
CA SER A 197 2.06 16.77 -8.11
C SER A 197 2.68 17.24 -6.81
N LEU A 198 3.94 16.89 -6.58
CA LEU A 198 4.74 17.32 -5.44
C LEU A 198 5.94 18.12 -5.91
N ASN A 199 6.44 19.02 -5.05
CA ASN A 199 7.73 19.66 -5.25
C ASN A 199 8.75 19.06 -4.29
N ILE A 200 9.88 18.63 -4.83
CA ILE A 200 11.03 18.17 -4.03
C ILE A 200 12.24 19.03 -4.30
N GLU A 201 13.15 19.11 -3.34
CA GLU A 201 14.46 19.70 -3.48
C GLU A 201 15.52 18.66 -3.09
N GLN A 202 16.47 18.39 -3.96
CA GLN A 202 17.52 17.40 -3.75
C GLN A 202 18.87 18.00 -4.17
N ASP A 203 19.91 17.70 -3.39
CA ASP A 203 21.27 18.13 -3.72
C ASP A 203 21.73 17.49 -5.04
N GLY A 204 22.36 18.31 -5.88
CA GLY A 204 22.79 17.91 -7.23
C GLY A 204 21.68 17.93 -8.29
N LEU A 205 20.39 17.97 -7.90
CA LEU A 205 19.24 18.00 -8.81
C LEU A 205 18.50 19.35 -8.77
N GLY A 206 18.52 20.06 -7.64
CA GLY A 206 17.72 21.26 -7.37
C GLY A 206 16.26 20.94 -7.14
N SER A 207 15.39 21.93 -7.40
CA SER A 207 13.94 21.78 -7.25
C SER A 207 13.32 21.11 -8.46
N LYS A 208 12.43 20.13 -8.22
CA LYS A 208 11.66 19.42 -9.25
C LYS A 208 10.21 19.24 -8.83
N THR A 209 9.31 19.43 -9.79
CA THR A 209 7.92 18.98 -9.65
C THR A 209 7.82 17.54 -10.18
N ILE A 210 7.25 16.65 -9.40
CA ILE A 210 7.17 15.22 -9.71
C ILE A 210 5.73 14.70 -9.56
N LYS A 211 5.34 13.79 -10.45
CA LYS A 211 4.06 13.08 -10.41
C LYS A 211 4.18 11.88 -9.48
N THR A 212 3.37 11.84 -8.45
CA THR A 212 3.55 10.94 -7.32
C THR A 212 2.26 10.23 -6.96
N LEU A 213 2.31 8.91 -6.84
CA LEU A 213 1.22 8.10 -6.31
C LEU A 213 1.03 8.38 -4.82
N LEU A 214 -0.20 8.62 -4.36
CA LEU A 214 -0.56 8.62 -2.93
C LEU A 214 -0.85 7.18 -2.49
N ASP A 215 0.02 6.60 -1.67
CA ASP A 215 0.01 5.17 -1.36
C ASP A 215 0.04 4.92 0.16
N CYS A 216 -1.13 4.73 0.77
CA CYS A 216 -1.19 4.40 2.20
C CYS A 216 -0.87 2.92 2.52
N GLY A 217 -0.70 2.08 1.49
CA GLY A 217 -0.23 0.70 1.61
C GLY A 217 1.29 0.55 1.58
N ALA A 218 2.04 1.63 1.35
CA ALA A 218 3.49 1.63 1.38
C ALA A 218 4.03 2.29 2.66
N SER A 219 4.90 1.60 3.41
CA SER A 219 5.36 2.04 4.74
C SER A 219 6.42 3.14 4.74
N HIS A 220 7.09 3.40 3.62
CA HIS A 220 8.16 4.40 3.47
C HIS A 220 7.63 5.84 3.45
N ALA A 221 8.53 6.84 3.46
CA ALA A 221 8.18 8.24 3.29
C ALA A 221 7.95 8.58 1.81
N ILE A 222 8.97 8.42 0.98
CA ILE A 222 8.88 8.55 -0.47
C ILE A 222 9.83 7.57 -1.16
N SER A 223 9.36 6.95 -2.25
CA SER A 223 10.19 6.19 -3.17
C SER A 223 10.30 6.98 -4.48
N LEU A 224 11.51 7.38 -4.83
CA LEU A 224 11.85 8.11 -6.05
C LEU A 224 12.28 7.10 -7.12
N GLU A 225 11.46 6.92 -8.13
CA GLU A 225 11.55 5.77 -9.04
C GLU A 225 12.17 6.13 -10.39
N SER A 226 11.62 7.15 -11.05
CA SER A 226 12.08 7.57 -12.37
C SER A 226 11.96 9.07 -12.58
N LEU A 227 12.84 9.63 -13.40
CA LEU A 227 12.76 10.99 -13.90
C LEU A 227 12.92 10.96 -15.44
N GLY A 228 11.82 11.20 -16.14
CA GLY A 228 11.75 10.87 -17.55
C GLY A 228 11.86 9.36 -17.75
N SER A 229 12.68 8.94 -18.72
CA SER A 229 12.93 7.52 -19.02
C SER A 229 14.11 6.91 -18.26
N ASN A 230 14.66 7.61 -17.27
CA ASN A 230 15.82 7.17 -16.51
C ASN A 230 15.47 6.88 -15.05
N PRO A 231 16.24 6.03 -14.34
CA PRO A 231 16.17 5.92 -12.90
C PRO A 231 16.29 7.31 -12.25
N PHE A 232 15.58 7.52 -11.14
CA PHE A 232 15.63 8.81 -10.45
C PHE A 232 17.06 9.07 -9.96
N PRO A 233 17.64 10.28 -10.21
CA PRO A 233 18.99 10.61 -9.77
C PRO A 233 19.13 10.47 -8.25
N GLN A 234 20.20 9.82 -7.80
CA GLN A 234 20.47 9.64 -6.38
C GLN A 234 21.26 10.82 -5.82
N PRO A 235 21.08 11.25 -4.55
CA PRO A 235 21.96 12.19 -3.90
C PRO A 235 23.33 11.58 -3.63
N LEU A 236 24.33 12.41 -3.35
CA LEU A 236 25.71 11.96 -3.10
C LEU A 236 25.81 10.98 -1.93
N PHE A 237 24.96 11.14 -0.93
CA PHE A 237 25.00 10.33 0.28
C PHE A 237 23.82 9.36 0.30
N THR A 238 24.08 8.09 0.09
CA THR A 238 23.09 7.01 0.17
C THR A 238 23.71 5.74 0.77
N ILE A 239 22.91 4.92 1.39
CA ILE A 239 23.28 3.58 1.87
C ILE A 239 22.51 2.51 1.10
N PRO A 240 23.07 1.31 0.87
CA PRO A 240 22.29 0.16 0.41
C PRO A 240 21.18 -0.15 1.40
N ALA A 241 20.00 -0.51 0.89
CA ALA A 241 18.86 -0.84 1.74
C ALA A 241 17.93 -1.84 1.05
N ASN A 242 17.24 -2.66 1.85
CA ASN A 242 16.02 -3.32 1.42
C ASN A 242 14.86 -2.32 1.54
N LEU A 243 14.18 -2.08 0.45
CA LEU A 243 13.13 -1.08 0.37
C LEU A 243 11.72 -1.67 0.59
N GLY A 244 11.66 -2.94 0.94
CA GLY A 244 10.42 -3.69 1.17
C GLY A 244 10.18 -4.79 0.14
N ASN A 245 8.97 -5.33 0.15
CA ASN A 245 8.53 -6.35 -0.80
C ASN A 245 7.49 -5.77 -1.76
N GLY A 246 7.72 -5.99 -3.04
CA GLY A 246 6.73 -5.78 -4.08
C GLY A 246 6.04 -7.10 -4.46
N LEU A 247 5.09 -7.04 -5.38
CA LEU A 247 4.38 -8.23 -5.90
C LEU A 247 5.32 -9.31 -6.46
N ILE A 248 6.55 -8.97 -6.78
CA ILE A 248 7.54 -9.88 -7.39
C ILE A 248 8.75 -10.16 -6.50
N GLY A 249 8.62 -9.91 -5.21
CA GLY A 249 9.68 -10.17 -4.23
C GLY A 249 10.35 -8.92 -3.68
N PRO A 250 11.52 -9.09 -3.04
CA PRO A 250 12.24 -8.00 -2.38
C PRO A 250 12.64 -6.88 -3.35
N ILE A 251 12.42 -5.66 -2.96
CA ILE A 251 12.86 -4.46 -3.68
C ILE A 251 14.16 -4.01 -3.04
N VAL A 252 15.27 -4.20 -3.74
CA VAL A 252 16.57 -3.71 -3.33
C VAL A 252 16.85 -2.33 -3.92
N GLY A 253 17.72 -1.56 -3.28
CA GLY A 253 18.09 -0.24 -3.77
C GLY A 253 18.90 0.53 -2.73
N ARG A 254 18.79 1.83 -2.80
CA ARG A 254 19.50 2.73 -1.91
C ARG A 254 18.54 3.63 -1.15
N MET A 255 18.93 4.02 0.04
CA MET A 255 18.21 4.99 0.86
C MET A 255 19.07 6.23 1.08
N GLY A 256 18.48 7.39 1.00
CA GLY A 256 19.13 8.68 1.22
C GLY A 256 18.17 9.69 1.82
N ARG A 257 18.51 10.98 1.71
CA ARG A 257 17.62 12.07 2.10
C ARG A 257 17.47 13.06 0.97
N ILE A 258 16.27 13.58 0.78
CA ILE A 258 16.02 14.80 0.03
C ILE A 258 15.90 15.97 1.01
N LYS A 259 16.36 17.14 0.56
CA LYS A 259 16.42 18.36 1.36
C LYS A 259 15.05 18.82 1.81
N SER A 260 14.10 18.78 0.89
CA SER A 260 12.70 19.10 1.19
C SER A 260 11.71 18.40 0.28
N LEU A 261 10.48 18.22 0.79
CA LEU A 261 9.31 17.76 0.08
C LEU A 261 8.14 18.68 0.42
N LYS A 262 7.49 19.22 -0.61
CA LYS A 262 6.32 20.09 -0.44
C LYS A 262 5.09 19.48 -1.10
N ILE A 263 4.03 19.32 -0.30
CA ILE A 263 2.68 18.93 -0.74
C ILE A 263 1.70 20.04 -0.32
N GLY A 264 1.08 20.71 -1.30
CA GLY A 264 0.30 21.91 -1.00
C GLY A 264 1.14 22.96 -0.26
N ASN A 265 0.65 23.44 0.89
CA ASN A 265 1.35 24.39 1.75
C ASN A 265 2.22 23.72 2.84
N PHE A 266 2.28 22.40 2.86
CA PHE A 266 3.07 21.66 3.84
C PHE A 266 4.46 21.34 3.30
N THR A 267 5.50 21.67 4.06
CA THR A 267 6.90 21.38 3.72
C THR A 267 7.52 20.51 4.79
N PHE A 268 8.12 19.40 4.37
CA PHE A 268 8.94 18.52 5.19
C PHE A 268 10.41 18.70 4.80
N LYS A 269 11.30 18.64 5.78
CA LYS A 269 12.75 18.72 5.58
C LYS A 269 13.43 17.39 5.89
N GLU A 270 14.59 17.15 5.29
CA GLU A 270 15.42 15.97 5.54
C GLU A 270 14.61 14.65 5.41
N VAL A 271 13.78 14.58 4.36
CA VAL A 271 12.88 13.44 4.17
C VAL A 271 13.65 12.22 3.70
N LEU A 272 13.47 11.10 4.38
CA LEU A 272 14.00 9.81 3.93
C LEU A 272 13.43 9.45 2.57
N SER A 273 14.31 9.10 1.63
CA SER A 273 13.95 8.79 0.26
C SER A 273 14.60 7.47 -0.18
N ASN A 274 13.80 6.63 -0.78
CA ASN A 274 14.20 5.38 -1.36
C ASN A 274 14.47 5.55 -2.86
N TYR A 275 15.51 4.89 -3.35
CA TYR A 275 15.92 4.85 -4.75
C TYR A 275 16.00 3.38 -5.17
N PRO A 276 14.90 2.80 -5.64
CA PRO A 276 14.90 1.38 -6.01
C PRO A 276 15.77 1.12 -7.23
N GLU A 277 16.50 0.02 -7.21
CA GLU A 277 17.27 -0.47 -8.34
C GLU A 277 16.39 -1.38 -9.18
N TYR A 278 15.91 -0.85 -10.31
CA TYR A 278 15.10 -1.61 -11.26
C TYR A 278 15.91 -1.97 -12.49
N ARG A 279 15.54 -3.07 -13.14
CA ARG A 279 15.99 -3.32 -14.49
C ARG A 279 15.48 -2.19 -15.40
N ILE A 280 16.36 -1.63 -16.20
CA ILE A 280 16.12 -0.46 -17.07
C ILE A 280 14.81 -0.62 -17.87
N ASP A 281 14.54 -1.82 -18.36
CA ASP A 281 13.37 -2.15 -19.18
C ASP A 281 12.02 -2.00 -18.44
N SER A 282 12.01 -2.02 -17.10
CA SER A 282 10.79 -1.88 -16.30
C SER A 282 10.44 -0.41 -15.98
N VAL A 283 11.37 0.51 -16.21
CA VAL A 283 11.23 1.95 -15.88
C VAL A 283 10.63 2.74 -17.05
N VAL A 284 10.82 2.26 -18.28
CA VAL A 284 10.67 3.02 -19.53
C VAL A 284 9.22 3.46 -19.87
N ASN A 285 8.20 2.91 -19.19
CA ASN A 285 6.78 3.19 -19.56
C ASN A 285 5.90 3.67 -18.43
N ARG A 286 6.44 4.31 -17.40
CA ARG A 286 5.60 4.76 -16.27
C ARG A 286 5.49 6.27 -16.20
N GLU A 287 4.27 6.75 -16.26
CA GLU A 287 3.95 8.18 -16.11
C GLU A 287 4.22 8.72 -14.71
N ARG A 288 4.62 7.88 -13.72
CA ARG A 288 4.90 8.31 -12.35
C ARG A 288 6.41 8.43 -12.09
N ASN A 289 6.76 9.46 -11.31
CA ASN A 289 8.13 9.66 -10.87
C ASN A 289 8.38 9.03 -9.50
N ALA A 290 7.34 8.93 -8.65
CA ALA A 290 7.50 8.56 -7.25
C ALA A 290 6.24 7.90 -6.66
N ASN A 291 6.43 7.31 -5.47
CA ASN A 291 5.40 6.81 -4.59
C ASN A 291 5.53 7.47 -3.21
N LEU A 292 4.50 8.21 -2.77
CA LEU A 292 4.41 8.84 -1.46
C LEU A 292 3.74 7.90 -0.46
N GLY A 293 4.52 7.39 0.48
CA GLY A 293 4.08 6.36 1.40
C GLY A 293 3.50 6.88 2.72
N ALA A 294 3.13 5.92 3.53
CA ALA A 294 2.43 6.15 4.79
C ALA A 294 3.27 6.85 5.87
N ASP A 295 4.61 6.89 5.77
CA ASP A 295 5.39 7.69 6.73
C ASP A 295 5.17 9.21 6.55
N ILE A 296 4.86 9.67 5.33
CA ILE A 296 4.37 11.05 5.11
C ILE A 296 2.86 11.12 5.40
N LEU A 297 2.08 10.21 4.83
CA LEU A 297 0.63 10.28 4.90
C LEU A 297 0.12 10.20 6.34
N SER A 298 0.73 9.38 7.20
CA SER A 298 0.36 9.24 8.61
C SER A 298 0.63 10.48 9.48
N ARG A 299 1.29 11.50 8.93
CA ARG A 299 1.51 12.80 9.58
C ARG A 299 0.29 13.72 9.50
N PHE A 300 -0.75 13.27 8.78
CA PHE A 300 -1.98 14.01 8.58
C PHE A 300 -3.21 13.24 9.07
N ASP A 301 -4.25 13.97 9.45
CA ASP A 301 -5.62 13.53 9.33
C ASP A 301 -5.99 13.66 7.86
N ILE A 302 -6.27 12.57 7.17
CA ILE A 302 -6.50 12.56 5.72
C ILE A 302 -7.97 12.28 5.43
N THR A 303 -8.56 13.02 4.48
CA THR A 303 -9.88 12.69 3.94
C THR A 303 -9.76 12.53 2.42
N TYR A 304 -9.95 11.31 1.94
CA TYR A 304 -10.01 10.99 0.51
C TYR A 304 -11.43 11.17 -0.02
N ASP A 305 -11.58 11.90 -1.10
CA ASP A 305 -12.84 12.12 -1.81
C ASP A 305 -12.60 11.82 -3.30
N TYR A 306 -12.74 10.55 -3.66
CA TYR A 306 -12.47 10.07 -5.03
C TYR A 306 -13.49 10.60 -6.03
N ARG A 307 -14.73 10.82 -5.59
CA ARG A 307 -15.78 11.39 -6.45
C ARG A 307 -15.44 12.81 -6.91
N ASN A 308 -14.81 13.61 -6.03
CA ASN A 308 -14.39 14.98 -6.32
C ASN A 308 -12.90 15.05 -6.69
N LEU A 309 -12.22 13.92 -6.89
CA LEU A 309 -10.81 13.80 -7.26
C LEU A 309 -9.89 14.63 -6.37
N CYS A 310 -10.08 14.59 -5.07
CA CYS A 310 -9.28 15.35 -4.14
C CYS A 310 -9.04 14.63 -2.81
N VAL A 311 -7.98 15.07 -2.14
CA VAL A 311 -7.66 14.69 -0.77
C VAL A 311 -7.59 15.97 0.07
N TYR A 312 -8.05 15.86 1.32
CA TYR A 312 -7.93 16.95 2.31
C TYR A 312 -6.90 16.54 3.34
N LEU A 313 -5.88 17.38 3.53
CA LEU A 313 -4.78 17.15 4.45
C LEU A 313 -4.88 18.15 5.61
N LYS A 314 -5.01 17.64 6.82
CA LYS A 314 -4.95 18.42 8.06
C LYS A 314 -3.80 17.86 8.90
N LYS A 315 -2.93 18.72 9.45
CA LYS A 315 -1.85 18.29 10.35
C LYS A 315 -2.38 17.38 11.44
N GLY A 316 -1.81 16.20 11.56
CA GLY A 316 -2.04 15.24 12.63
C GLY A 316 -0.96 15.32 13.71
N ASP A 317 -1.07 14.48 14.72
CA ASP A 317 -0.18 14.48 15.91
C ASP A 317 1.29 14.17 15.57
N ARG A 318 1.51 13.44 14.47
CA ARG A 318 2.85 13.04 14.01
C ARG A 318 3.50 14.04 13.06
N PHE A 319 2.86 15.18 12.75
CA PHE A 319 3.28 16.09 11.68
C PHE A 319 4.73 16.57 11.83
N SER A 320 5.16 16.90 13.05
CA SER A 320 6.49 17.44 13.33
C SER A 320 7.54 16.39 13.73
N GLN A 321 7.19 15.09 13.66
CA GLN A 321 8.15 14.04 13.98
C GLN A 321 9.29 14.01 12.96
N PRO A 322 10.56 13.80 13.36
CA PRO A 322 11.66 13.63 12.42
C PRO A 322 11.49 12.36 11.58
N PHE A 323 12.21 12.30 10.45
CA PHE A 323 12.31 11.08 9.65
C PHE A 323 13.52 10.29 10.13
N GLU A 324 13.28 9.14 10.77
CA GLU A 324 14.34 8.28 11.28
C GLU A 324 14.34 6.92 10.57
N HIS A 325 15.53 6.48 10.19
CA HIS A 325 15.74 5.14 9.62
C HIS A 325 16.10 4.15 10.72
N ASP A 326 16.10 2.86 10.37
CA ASP A 326 16.66 1.83 11.23
C ASP A 326 18.17 2.04 11.42
N MET A 327 18.60 2.24 12.67
CA MET A 327 19.99 2.51 13.03
C MET A 327 20.74 1.25 13.45
N ALA A 328 20.05 0.12 13.56
CA ALA A 328 20.62 -1.18 13.85
C ALA A 328 21.14 -1.87 12.58
N GLY A 329 20.40 -1.74 11.48
CA GLY A 329 20.62 -2.45 10.23
C GLY A 329 20.11 -3.89 10.28
N ILE A 330 18.96 -4.10 10.94
CA ILE A 330 18.34 -5.41 11.13
C ILE A 330 16.96 -5.40 10.48
N GLU A 331 16.72 -6.37 9.63
CA GLU A 331 15.36 -6.68 9.17
C GLU A 331 14.84 -7.91 9.91
N LEU A 332 13.61 -7.79 10.42
CA LEU A 332 12.97 -8.85 11.19
C LEU A 332 11.83 -9.48 10.40
N TYR A 333 11.75 -10.79 10.49
CA TYR A 333 10.68 -11.61 9.98
C TYR A 333 10.10 -12.46 11.11
N ILE A 334 8.77 -12.52 11.22
CA ILE A 334 8.09 -13.34 12.22
C ILE A 334 7.57 -14.60 11.54
N GLU A 335 8.17 -15.73 11.90
CA GLU A 335 7.67 -17.04 11.52
C GLU A 335 6.42 -17.37 12.34
N SER A 336 5.31 -17.60 11.63
CA SER A 336 4.07 -18.02 12.26
C SER A 336 4.19 -19.49 12.70
N GLY A 337 3.92 -19.76 13.95
CA GLY A 337 3.90 -21.13 14.51
C GLY A 337 3.59 -21.08 16.01
N PRO A 338 3.26 -22.21 16.64
CA PRO A 338 3.25 -22.37 18.11
C PRO A 338 4.61 -22.95 18.60
N PRO A 339 5.54 -22.17 19.21
CA PRO A 339 5.52 -20.69 19.34
C PRO A 339 5.93 -19.95 18.07
N SER A 340 5.55 -18.68 17.93
CA SER A 340 6.08 -17.80 16.91
C SER A 340 7.54 -17.48 17.18
N ARG A 341 8.32 -17.25 16.12
CA ARG A 341 9.75 -16.95 16.23
C ARG A 341 10.08 -15.65 15.50
N THR A 342 10.85 -14.77 16.13
CA THR A 342 11.33 -13.53 15.53
C THR A 342 12.73 -13.74 14.99
N ILE A 343 12.87 -13.86 13.68
CA ILE A 343 14.12 -14.18 12.98
C ILE A 343 14.70 -12.92 12.36
N ILE A 344 16.01 -12.78 12.43
CA ILE A 344 16.74 -11.79 11.61
C ILE A 344 16.75 -12.32 10.18
N SER A 345 15.93 -11.71 9.33
CA SER A 345 15.84 -12.08 7.91
C SER A 345 16.93 -11.48 7.07
N ARG A 346 17.52 -10.36 7.54
CA ARG A 346 18.61 -9.68 6.84
C ARG A 346 19.43 -8.81 7.78
N ILE A 347 20.72 -8.74 7.52
CA ILE A 347 21.65 -7.77 8.11
C ILE A 347 22.18 -6.84 7.01
N GLU A 348 22.09 -5.55 7.23
CA GLU A 348 22.61 -4.57 6.28
C GLU A 348 24.14 -4.45 6.39
N GLN A 349 24.79 -4.46 5.24
CA GLN A 349 26.25 -4.34 5.16
C GLN A 349 26.75 -3.02 5.79
N GLY A 350 27.81 -3.09 6.56
CA GLY A 350 28.40 -1.94 7.27
C GLY A 350 27.56 -1.45 8.47
N SER A 351 26.51 -2.17 8.83
CA SER A 351 25.62 -1.80 9.93
C SER A 351 26.21 -2.12 11.30
N PRO A 352 25.70 -1.48 12.38
CA PRO A 352 26.05 -1.85 13.74
C PRO A 352 25.77 -3.33 14.07
N ALA A 353 24.70 -3.89 13.54
CA ALA A 353 24.37 -5.30 13.73
C ALA A 353 25.42 -6.25 13.14
N GLU A 354 25.89 -5.96 11.93
CA GLU A 354 26.98 -6.72 11.31
C GLU A 354 28.27 -6.62 12.12
N GLN A 355 28.63 -5.41 12.58
CA GLN A 355 29.86 -5.15 13.34
C GLN A 355 29.93 -5.93 14.66
N ILE A 356 28.81 -6.22 15.30
CA ILE A 356 28.76 -7.02 16.54
C ILE A 356 28.56 -8.52 16.27
N GLY A 357 28.52 -8.92 15.00
CA GLY A 357 28.43 -10.32 14.58
C GLY A 357 27.05 -10.95 14.76
N LEU A 358 25.96 -10.16 14.67
CA LEU A 358 24.63 -10.69 14.40
C LEU A 358 24.59 -11.25 12.98
N LYS A 359 23.76 -12.25 12.73
CA LYS A 359 23.67 -12.95 11.44
C LYS A 359 22.23 -13.16 11.03
N GLU A 360 22.02 -13.31 9.73
CA GLU A 360 20.76 -13.81 9.18
C GLU A 360 20.50 -15.22 9.73
N GLY A 361 19.25 -15.49 10.08
CA GLY A 361 18.84 -16.72 10.74
C GLY A 361 18.92 -16.71 12.27
N ASP A 362 19.50 -15.68 12.90
CA ASP A 362 19.45 -15.54 14.35
C ASP A 362 17.99 -15.36 14.81
N GLU A 363 17.60 -16.08 15.83
CA GLU A 363 16.32 -15.88 16.49
C GLU A 363 16.48 -14.88 17.64
N ILE A 364 15.81 -13.74 17.57
CA ILE A 364 15.80 -12.78 18.68
C ILE A 364 14.85 -13.28 19.76
N THR A 365 15.38 -13.51 20.96
CA THR A 365 14.60 -14.00 22.10
C THR A 365 14.23 -12.90 23.09
N ALA A 366 15.11 -11.89 23.23
CA ALA A 366 14.84 -10.72 24.08
C ALA A 366 15.55 -9.47 23.58
N ILE A 367 15.00 -8.31 23.94
CA ILE A 367 15.63 -7.00 23.76
C ILE A 367 15.58 -6.27 25.10
N ASN A 368 16.72 -5.74 25.56
CA ASN A 368 16.85 -5.07 26.85
C ASN A 368 16.27 -5.92 28.01
N PHE A 369 16.56 -7.22 28.01
CA PHE A 369 16.10 -8.22 28.97
C PHE A 369 14.57 -8.45 29.02
N LYS A 370 13.81 -7.84 28.11
CA LYS A 370 12.38 -8.09 27.95
C LYS A 370 12.19 -9.09 26.80
N LYS A 371 11.42 -10.17 27.03
CA LYS A 371 11.13 -11.18 26.00
C LYS A 371 10.53 -10.56 24.76
N ILE A 372 10.87 -11.09 23.61
CA ILE A 372 10.43 -10.55 22.32
C ILE A 372 8.90 -10.55 22.18
N ASP A 373 8.24 -11.59 22.69
CA ASP A 373 6.79 -11.75 22.64
C ASP A 373 6.02 -10.77 23.54
N ASP A 374 6.70 -10.16 24.52
CA ASP A 374 6.10 -9.15 25.41
C ASP A 374 6.07 -7.75 24.80
N TYR A 375 6.67 -7.56 23.64
CA TYR A 375 6.64 -6.27 22.94
C TYR A 375 5.37 -6.12 22.11
N PRO A 376 4.69 -4.98 22.20
CA PRO A 376 3.62 -4.66 21.26
C PRO A 376 4.14 -4.69 19.82
N MET A 377 3.27 -5.13 18.93
CA MET A 377 3.58 -5.21 17.51
C MET A 377 4.08 -3.86 16.95
N GLY A 378 5.23 -3.88 16.28
CA GLY A 378 5.88 -2.67 15.72
C GLY A 378 6.75 -1.88 16.69
N GLU A 379 6.74 -2.18 18.01
CA GLU A 379 7.56 -1.44 18.99
C GLU A 379 9.06 -1.70 18.80
N ILE A 380 9.43 -2.90 18.42
CA ILE A 380 10.84 -3.27 18.19
C ILE A 380 11.48 -2.37 17.13
N GLY A 381 10.77 -2.13 16.03
CA GLY A 381 11.24 -1.20 15.00
C GLY A 381 11.42 0.24 15.52
N ASN A 382 10.65 0.67 16.50
CA ASN A 382 10.82 1.98 17.13
C ASN A 382 12.07 2.03 18.03
N ILE A 383 12.39 0.92 18.71
CA ILE A 383 13.63 0.82 19.51
C ILE A 383 14.85 1.06 18.61
N PHE A 384 14.90 0.44 17.43
CA PHE A 384 16.01 0.60 16.50
C PHE A 384 16.06 1.96 15.79
N LYS A 385 14.99 2.75 15.89
CA LYS A 385 14.92 4.15 15.42
C LYS A 385 15.06 5.20 16.53
N ALA A 386 15.25 4.78 17.77
CA ALA A 386 15.07 5.64 18.94
C ALA A 386 16.03 6.85 18.94
N LYS A 387 17.34 6.64 18.99
CA LYS A 387 18.32 7.70 19.09
C LYS A 387 19.72 7.22 18.65
N ASN A 388 20.42 8.06 17.91
CA ASN A 388 21.82 7.82 17.59
C ASN A 388 22.68 7.70 18.85
N GLY A 389 23.50 6.67 18.92
CA GLY A 389 24.36 6.35 20.07
C GLY A 389 23.68 5.60 21.21
N TYR A 390 22.38 5.37 21.13
CA TYR A 390 21.66 4.54 22.12
C TYR A 390 22.14 3.09 22.04
N SER A 391 22.33 2.45 23.21
CA SER A 391 22.74 1.05 23.30
C SER A 391 21.54 0.15 23.59
N VAL A 392 21.41 -0.92 22.85
CA VAL A 392 20.37 -1.92 22.96
C VAL A 392 21.03 -3.28 23.22
N ILE A 393 20.58 -3.98 24.24
CA ILE A 393 20.99 -5.37 24.47
C ILE A 393 20.09 -6.28 23.65
N VAL A 394 20.67 -7.11 22.79
CA VAL A 394 19.96 -8.07 21.95
C VAL A 394 20.39 -9.47 22.35
N GLU A 395 19.44 -10.29 22.75
CA GLU A 395 19.62 -11.72 23.04
C GLU A 395 19.15 -12.52 21.83
N VAL A 396 20.02 -13.41 21.34
CA VAL A 396 19.69 -14.24 20.18
C VAL A 396 19.99 -15.71 20.48
N TRP A 397 19.20 -16.57 19.87
CA TRP A 397 19.43 -18.00 19.81
C TRP A 397 20.05 -18.35 18.46
N ARG A 398 21.24 -18.98 18.48
CA ARG A 398 21.98 -19.42 17.31
C ARG A 398 22.70 -20.74 17.64
N ASP A 399 22.62 -21.73 16.77
CA ASP A 399 23.36 -22.99 16.89
C ASP A 399 23.25 -23.64 18.28
N LYS A 400 22.05 -23.71 18.84
CA LYS A 400 21.75 -24.25 20.17
C LYS A 400 22.40 -23.47 21.33
N SER A 401 22.77 -22.22 21.12
CA SER A 401 23.42 -21.39 22.13
C SER A 401 22.75 -20.02 22.23
N PHE A 402 22.65 -19.49 23.44
CA PHE A 402 22.27 -18.10 23.69
C PHE A 402 23.48 -17.17 23.54
N LEU A 403 23.30 -16.11 22.80
CA LEU A 403 24.30 -15.06 22.64
C LEU A 403 23.70 -13.73 23.07
N ILE A 404 24.44 -12.97 23.87
CA ILE A 404 24.05 -11.62 24.28
C ILE A 404 24.97 -10.64 23.56
N LYS A 405 24.40 -9.67 22.88
CA LYS A 405 25.09 -8.66 22.10
C LYS A 405 24.71 -7.26 22.52
N LEU A 406 25.70 -6.38 22.66
CA LEU A 406 25.46 -4.94 22.89
C LEU A 406 25.51 -4.21 21.56
N LEU A 407 24.35 -3.77 21.11
CA LEU A 407 24.15 -3.06 19.85
C LEU A 407 24.09 -1.55 20.10
N LYS A 408 25.05 -0.80 19.58
CA LYS A 408 25.06 0.66 19.64
C LYS A 408 24.47 1.22 18.35
N LEU A 409 23.29 1.83 18.43
CA LEU A 409 22.59 2.40 17.29
C LEU A 409 23.41 3.52 16.65
N LYS A 410 23.50 3.54 15.33
CA LYS A 410 24.27 4.54 14.58
C LYS A 410 23.46 5.08 13.41
N LYS A 411 23.25 6.41 13.41
CA LYS A 411 22.70 7.10 12.26
C LYS A 411 23.69 7.00 11.09
N ARG A 412 23.21 6.53 9.93
CA ARG A 412 24.04 6.24 8.76
C ARG A 412 23.76 7.17 7.58
N ILE A 413 22.61 7.88 7.62
CA ILE A 413 22.17 8.90 6.67
C ILE A 413 21.46 10.05 7.36
#